data_a51fd90c435427bb6068599af66ff8e1
#
_entry.id   a51fd90c435427bb6068599af66ff8e1
#
_cell.length_a   1.000
_cell.length_b   1.000
_cell.length_c   1.000
_cell.angle_alpha   90.00
_cell.angle_beta   90.00
_cell.angle_gamma   90.00
#
_symmetry.space_group_name_H-M   'P 1'
#
loop_
_entity.id
_entity.type
_entity.pdbx_description
1 polymer ?
#
loop_
_entity_poly.entity_id
_entity_poly.type
_entity_poly.pdbx_seq_one_letter_code
_entity_poly.pdbx_strand_id
1 'polypeptide(L)'
;MISIALASTATRPDIEATTPLTVVAYASFVGWCFALCTVDLRERRLPNALTGAGAVGVLGFAAATGRGSVALVGALLLAAVYLTIHLIAPAAFGAGDVKLAVGLGGAAACGGAQTWVWAALGAPLLTALIGGAHLLLDRFRRRSRMGSADSAVPHGPAMCLATIAALVLVH
;
A
#
# COMPACT_ATOMS: atom_id res chain seq x y z
N MET A 1 -48.88 -11.36 -27.04
CA MET A 1 -48.84 -9.94 -26.58
C MET A 1 -47.51 -9.75 -25.91
N ILE A 2 -46.61 -9.15 -26.67
CA ILE A 2 -45.18 -9.03 -26.33
C ILE A 2 -45.01 -7.72 -25.59
N SER A 3 -44.81 -7.79 -24.28
CA SER A 3 -44.32 -6.63 -23.50
C SER A 3 -42.81 -6.62 -23.63
N ILE A 4 -42.34 -5.82 -24.56
CA ILE A 4 -40.92 -5.41 -24.63
C ILE A 4 -40.73 -4.44 -23.49
N ALA A 5 -40.24 -4.97 -22.37
CA ALA A 5 -39.73 -4.15 -21.30
C ALA A 5 -38.57 -3.30 -21.86
N LEU A 6 -38.79 -2.00 -21.87
CA LEU A 6 -37.77 -1.00 -22.07
C LEU A 6 -36.52 -1.37 -21.24
N ALA A 7 -35.50 -1.82 -21.96
CA ALA A 7 -34.18 -1.84 -21.41
C ALA A 7 -33.86 -0.39 -20.99
N SER A 8 -34.01 -0.15 -19.71
CA SER A 8 -33.48 1.02 -19.08
C SER A 8 -32.01 1.09 -19.49
N THR A 9 -31.69 2.08 -20.30
CA THR A 9 -30.33 2.54 -20.50
C THR A 9 -29.85 3.04 -19.15
N ALA A 10 -29.51 2.11 -18.26
CA ALA A 10 -28.63 2.41 -17.17
C ALA A 10 -27.34 2.88 -17.82
N THR A 11 -27.23 4.18 -17.96
CA THR A 11 -25.99 4.88 -18.24
C THR A 11 -24.97 4.28 -17.29
N ARG A 12 -23.98 3.54 -17.82
CA ARG A 12 -22.85 3.07 -17.02
C ARG A 12 -22.22 4.29 -16.38
N PRO A 13 -22.23 4.41 -15.05
CA PRO A 13 -21.54 5.52 -14.37
C PRO A 13 -20.02 5.36 -14.40
N ASP A 14 -19.52 4.34 -15.06
CA ASP A 14 -18.15 3.86 -15.01
C ASP A 14 -17.25 4.57 -16.03
N ILE A 15 -17.81 5.40 -16.91
CA ILE A 15 -17.05 6.27 -17.81
C ILE A 15 -17.26 7.75 -17.41
N GLU A 16 -17.81 8.01 -16.23
CA GLU A 16 -17.72 9.34 -15.69
C GLU A 16 -16.26 9.64 -15.44
N ALA A 17 -15.75 10.34 -16.42
CA ALA A 17 -14.62 11.25 -16.33
C ALA A 17 -13.85 11.05 -15.03
N THR A 18 -12.72 10.37 -15.08
CA THR A 18 -11.66 10.52 -14.09
C THR A 18 -11.54 12.02 -13.87
N THR A 19 -12.22 12.54 -12.86
CA THR A 19 -12.25 13.96 -12.64
C THR A 19 -10.81 14.44 -12.49
N PRO A 20 -10.44 15.62 -12.94
CA PRO A 20 -9.07 16.11 -12.77
C PRO A 20 -8.60 16.03 -11.32
N LEU A 21 -9.54 16.13 -10.38
CA LEU A 21 -9.28 15.93 -8.95
C LEU A 21 -8.81 14.49 -8.62
N THR A 22 -9.42 13.49 -9.23
CA THR A 22 -9.01 12.08 -9.01
C THR A 22 -7.63 11.80 -9.58
N VAL A 23 -7.34 12.35 -10.79
CA VAL A 23 -6.00 12.24 -11.40
C VAL A 23 -4.95 12.91 -10.51
N VAL A 24 -5.22 14.10 -10.00
CA VAL A 24 -4.31 14.81 -9.08
C VAL A 24 -4.14 14.03 -7.79
N ALA A 25 -5.20 13.43 -7.24
CA ALA A 25 -5.12 12.62 -6.04
C ALA A 25 -4.24 11.38 -6.24
N TYR A 26 -4.43 10.65 -7.35
CA TYR A 26 -3.58 9.50 -7.70
C TYR A 26 -2.12 9.91 -7.93
N ALA A 27 -1.86 10.98 -8.68
CA ALA A 27 -0.52 11.49 -8.92
C ALA A 27 0.17 11.90 -7.61
N SER A 28 -0.55 12.57 -6.72
CA SER A 28 -0.06 12.96 -5.39
C SER A 28 0.23 11.75 -4.52
N PHE A 29 -0.64 10.73 -4.55
CA PHE A 29 -0.44 9.47 -3.83
C PHE A 29 0.81 8.72 -4.32
N VAL A 30 0.97 8.59 -5.64
CA VAL A 30 2.16 7.95 -6.23
C VAL A 30 3.43 8.75 -5.90
N GLY A 31 3.40 10.07 -5.99
CA GLY A 31 4.51 10.95 -5.60
C GLY A 31 4.88 10.79 -4.12
N TRP A 32 3.89 10.70 -3.25
CA TRP A 32 4.10 10.42 -1.83
C TRP A 32 4.73 9.05 -1.59
N CYS A 33 4.23 7.99 -2.24
CA CYS A 33 4.83 6.65 -2.18
C CYS A 33 6.28 6.67 -2.67
N PHE A 34 6.57 7.39 -3.75
CA PHE A 34 7.92 7.53 -4.27
C PHE A 34 8.85 8.25 -3.26
N ALA A 35 8.38 9.32 -2.65
CA ALA A 35 9.13 10.02 -1.61
C ALA A 35 9.44 9.10 -0.41
N LEU A 36 8.45 8.33 0.05
CA LEU A 36 8.63 7.35 1.12
C LEU A 36 9.66 6.28 0.75
N CYS A 37 9.56 5.71 -0.46
CA CYS A 37 10.53 4.72 -0.94
C CYS A 37 11.94 5.28 -0.98
N THR A 38 12.13 6.51 -1.47
CA THR A 38 13.46 7.12 -1.54
C THR A 38 14.07 7.39 -0.18
N VAL A 39 13.26 7.82 0.79
CA VAL A 39 13.71 8.07 2.16
C VAL A 39 14.03 6.74 2.87
N ASP A 40 13.14 5.75 2.76
CA ASP A 40 13.33 4.44 3.38
C ASP A 40 14.57 3.71 2.84
N LEU A 41 14.83 3.80 1.53
CA LEU A 41 16.04 3.22 0.92
C LEU A 41 17.34 3.93 1.34
N ARG A 42 17.28 5.24 1.63
CA ARG A 42 18.46 6.03 2.01
C ARG A 42 18.74 6.02 3.50
N GLU A 43 17.69 6.19 4.30
CA GLU A 43 17.81 6.42 5.74
C GLU A 43 17.41 5.20 6.58
N ARG A 44 16.73 4.21 5.95
CA ARG A 44 16.13 3.06 6.64
C ARG A 44 15.23 3.48 7.81
N ARG A 45 14.62 4.64 7.69
CA ARG A 45 13.70 5.24 8.65
C ARG A 45 12.61 5.98 7.91
N LEU A 46 11.37 5.79 8.34
CA LEU A 46 10.21 6.51 7.81
C LEU A 46 9.92 7.72 8.72
N PRO A 47 10.14 8.97 8.25
CA PRO A 47 9.86 10.17 9.04
C PRO A 47 8.37 10.25 9.39
N ASN A 48 8.05 10.52 10.65
CA ASN A 48 6.67 10.64 11.12
C ASN A 48 5.88 11.73 10.36
N ALA A 49 6.56 12.82 10.00
CA ALA A 49 5.95 13.90 9.24
C ALA A 49 5.47 13.43 7.87
N LEU A 50 6.27 12.61 7.17
CA LEU A 50 5.96 12.14 5.82
C LEU A 50 4.84 11.08 5.85
N THR A 51 4.93 10.11 6.78
CA THR A 51 3.88 9.09 6.94
C THR A 51 2.56 9.70 7.42
N GLY A 52 2.63 10.65 8.36
CA GLY A 52 1.46 11.35 8.89
C GLY A 52 0.78 12.24 7.86
N ALA A 53 1.56 13.03 7.11
CA ALA A 53 1.01 13.89 6.06
C ALA A 53 0.27 13.09 4.98
N GLY A 54 0.83 11.95 4.55
CA GLY A 54 0.17 11.09 3.59
C GLY A 54 -1.10 10.43 4.14
N ALA A 55 -1.08 9.95 5.39
CA ALA A 55 -2.26 9.39 6.03
C ALA A 55 -3.40 10.44 6.12
N VAL A 56 -3.07 11.67 6.54
CA VAL A 56 -4.03 12.79 6.59
C VAL A 56 -4.54 13.13 5.19
N GLY A 57 -3.67 13.19 4.19
CA GLY A 57 -4.05 13.45 2.80
C GLY A 57 -5.01 12.40 2.25
N VAL A 58 -4.70 11.12 2.43
CA VAL A 58 -5.56 10.00 1.98
C VAL A 58 -6.90 10.00 2.69
N LEU A 59 -6.92 10.08 4.01
CA LEU A 59 -8.16 10.06 4.80
C LEU A 59 -9.00 11.33 4.56
N GLY A 60 -8.35 12.49 4.41
CA GLY A 60 -9.02 13.75 4.08
C GLY A 60 -9.67 13.70 2.70
N PHE A 61 -8.97 13.21 1.68
CA PHE A 61 -9.54 13.01 0.36
C PHE A 61 -10.69 12.01 0.37
N ALA A 62 -10.53 10.88 1.06
CA ALA A 62 -11.59 9.90 1.20
C ALA A 62 -12.83 10.47 1.91
N ALA A 63 -12.64 11.28 2.95
CA ALA A 63 -13.74 11.97 3.63
C ALA A 63 -14.46 12.97 2.70
N ALA A 64 -13.70 13.76 1.95
CA ALA A 64 -14.25 14.72 0.99
C ALA A 64 -15.02 14.06 -0.16
N THR A 65 -14.68 12.82 -0.51
CA THR A 65 -15.35 12.03 -1.56
C THR A 65 -16.42 11.06 -1.03
N GLY A 66 -16.80 11.18 0.25
CA GLY A 66 -17.84 10.33 0.87
C GLY A 66 -17.40 8.91 1.22
N ARG A 67 -16.11 8.59 1.08
CA ARG A 67 -15.54 7.27 1.40
C ARG A 67 -14.78 7.22 2.73
N GLY A 68 -14.92 8.23 3.56
CA GLY A 68 -14.15 8.40 4.80
C GLY A 68 -14.27 7.22 5.77
N SER A 69 -15.46 6.65 5.97
CA SER A 69 -15.67 5.49 6.84
C SER A 69 -14.95 4.24 6.34
N VAL A 70 -15.04 3.97 5.04
CA VAL A 70 -14.38 2.81 4.41
C VAL A 70 -12.86 2.95 4.50
N ALA A 71 -12.33 4.15 4.19
CA ALA A 71 -10.92 4.44 4.31
C ALA A 71 -10.42 4.31 5.75
N LEU A 72 -11.18 4.82 6.72
CA LEU A 72 -10.81 4.72 8.13
C LEU A 72 -10.77 3.27 8.62
N VAL A 73 -11.78 2.47 8.29
CA VAL A 73 -11.80 1.04 8.64
C VAL A 73 -10.60 0.32 8.01
N GLY A 74 -10.34 0.52 6.71
CA GLY A 74 -9.19 -0.10 6.05
C GLY A 74 -7.85 0.34 6.62
N ALA A 75 -7.70 1.62 6.98
CA ALA A 75 -6.53 2.16 7.65
C ALA A 75 -6.29 1.48 9.01
N LEU A 76 -7.33 1.42 9.85
CA LEU A 76 -7.23 0.82 11.18
C LEU A 76 -6.96 -0.68 11.12
N LEU A 77 -7.62 -1.40 10.21
CA LEU A 77 -7.41 -2.84 10.04
C LEU A 77 -5.96 -3.15 9.61
N LEU A 78 -5.45 -2.42 8.62
CA LEU A 78 -4.08 -2.67 8.15
C LEU A 78 -3.06 -2.26 9.22
N ALA A 79 -3.27 -1.12 9.88
CA ALA A 79 -2.41 -0.69 10.99
C ALA A 79 -2.44 -1.68 12.16
N ALA A 80 -3.59 -2.26 12.50
CA ALA A 80 -3.71 -3.29 13.54
C ALA A 80 -2.93 -4.56 13.19
N VAL A 81 -3.00 -5.02 11.93
CA VAL A 81 -2.21 -6.17 11.44
C VAL A 81 -0.72 -5.89 11.60
N TYR A 82 -0.24 -4.74 11.10
CA TYR A 82 1.18 -4.39 11.20
C TYR A 82 1.63 -4.13 12.64
N LEU A 83 0.77 -3.54 13.47
CA LEU A 83 1.05 -3.37 14.90
C LEU A 83 1.21 -4.72 15.60
N THR A 84 0.32 -5.66 15.32
CA THR A 84 0.39 -7.02 15.89
C THR A 84 1.70 -7.70 15.50
N ILE A 85 2.09 -7.61 14.23
CA ILE A 85 3.36 -8.17 13.75
C ILE A 85 4.55 -7.45 14.42
N HIS A 86 4.51 -6.13 14.54
CA HIS A 86 5.55 -5.35 15.21
C HIS A 86 5.71 -5.74 16.69
N LEU A 87 4.61 -5.97 17.39
CA LEU A 87 4.67 -6.41 18.80
C LEU A 87 5.23 -7.81 18.96
N ILE A 88 4.99 -8.72 18.01
CA ILE A 88 5.50 -10.10 18.03
C ILE A 88 6.96 -10.15 17.56
N ALA A 89 7.31 -9.38 16.54
CA ALA A 89 8.61 -9.41 15.89
C ALA A 89 9.16 -8.00 15.61
N PRO A 90 9.51 -7.21 16.64
CA PRO A 90 9.90 -5.80 16.50
C PRO A 90 11.20 -5.61 15.70
N ALA A 91 12.04 -6.63 15.62
CA ALA A 91 13.26 -6.61 14.82
C ALA A 91 12.99 -6.80 13.31
N ALA A 92 11.86 -7.41 12.93
CA ALA A 92 11.50 -7.68 11.54
C ALA A 92 10.69 -6.54 10.92
N PHE A 93 9.84 -5.86 11.71
CA PHE A 93 8.94 -4.80 11.26
C PHE A 93 9.09 -3.56 12.12
N GLY A 94 9.40 -2.44 11.49
CA GLY A 94 9.58 -1.16 12.17
C GLY A 94 8.26 -0.51 12.57
N ALA A 95 8.27 0.30 13.64
CA ALA A 95 7.12 1.13 14.00
C ALA A 95 6.73 2.13 12.89
N GLY A 96 7.64 2.40 11.95
CA GLY A 96 7.39 3.20 10.75
C GLY A 96 6.38 2.53 9.82
N ASP A 97 6.47 1.21 9.65
CA ASP A 97 5.57 0.42 8.79
C ASP A 97 4.13 0.44 9.32
N VAL A 98 3.96 0.41 10.65
CA VAL A 98 2.63 0.55 11.28
C VAL A 98 1.98 1.89 10.94
N LYS A 99 2.77 2.99 10.96
CA LYS A 99 2.27 4.32 10.61
C LYS A 99 1.97 4.45 9.12
N LEU A 100 2.82 3.85 8.29
CA LEU A 100 2.64 3.80 6.85
C LEU A 100 1.37 3.01 6.48
N ALA A 101 1.08 1.92 7.22
CA ALA A 101 -0.09 1.09 7.01
C ALA A 101 -1.42 1.87 7.15
N VAL A 102 -1.47 2.94 7.97
CA VAL A 102 -2.64 3.81 8.07
C VAL A 102 -2.98 4.45 6.73
N GLY A 103 -2.01 5.10 6.08
CA GLY A 103 -2.23 5.76 4.80
C GLY A 103 -2.51 4.78 3.67
N LEU A 104 -1.71 3.72 3.56
CA LEU A 104 -1.86 2.71 2.50
C LEU A 104 -3.12 1.87 2.66
N GLY A 105 -3.49 1.51 3.90
CA GLY A 105 -4.72 0.77 4.19
C GLY A 105 -5.97 1.58 3.86
N GLY A 106 -5.96 2.88 4.14
CA GLY A 106 -7.03 3.80 3.75
C GLY A 106 -7.18 3.92 2.24
N ALA A 107 -6.06 4.11 1.53
CA ALA A 107 -6.05 4.19 0.06
C ALA A 107 -6.53 2.88 -0.59
N ALA A 108 -6.02 1.74 -0.14
CA ALA A 108 -6.41 0.44 -0.66
C ALA A 108 -7.90 0.13 -0.44
N ALA A 109 -8.47 0.50 0.73
CA ALA A 109 -9.87 0.33 1.03
C ALA A 109 -10.78 1.17 0.12
N CYS A 110 -10.33 2.34 -0.30
CA CYS A 110 -11.03 3.14 -1.31
C CYS A 110 -11.10 2.43 -2.68
N GLY A 111 -10.17 1.55 -3.01
CA GLY A 111 -10.23 0.69 -4.19
C GLY A 111 -11.14 -0.53 -4.03
N GLY A 112 -11.66 -0.80 -2.82
CA GLY A 112 -12.53 -1.93 -2.51
C GLY A 112 -11.85 -3.01 -1.68
N ALA A 113 -12.66 -3.97 -1.20
CA ALA A 113 -12.18 -5.02 -0.29
C ALA A 113 -11.11 -5.91 -0.94
N GLN A 114 -11.28 -6.25 -2.21
CA GLN A 114 -10.32 -7.07 -2.94
C GLN A 114 -8.98 -6.36 -3.11
N THR A 115 -8.99 -5.10 -3.50
CA THR A 115 -7.80 -4.24 -3.59
C THR A 115 -7.09 -4.17 -2.24
N TRP A 116 -7.85 -4.01 -1.15
CA TRP A 116 -7.29 -3.98 0.19
C TRP A 116 -6.59 -5.30 0.56
N VAL A 117 -7.21 -6.44 0.27
CA VAL A 117 -6.60 -7.76 0.54
C VAL A 117 -5.31 -7.95 -0.25
N TRP A 118 -5.29 -7.59 -1.54
CA TRP A 118 -4.08 -7.69 -2.36
C TRP A 118 -2.97 -6.74 -1.89
N ALA A 119 -3.31 -5.52 -1.46
CA ALA A 119 -2.33 -4.62 -0.88
C ALA A 119 -1.75 -5.16 0.44
N ALA A 120 -2.62 -5.70 1.32
CA ALA A 120 -2.21 -6.25 2.61
C ALA A 120 -1.31 -7.48 2.48
N LEU A 121 -1.64 -8.41 1.57
CA LEU A 121 -0.88 -9.64 1.36
C LEU A 121 0.33 -9.45 0.43
N GLY A 122 0.23 -8.54 -0.53
CA GLY A 122 1.28 -8.30 -1.52
C GLY A 122 2.57 -7.76 -0.90
N ALA A 123 2.47 -6.90 0.11
CA ALA A 123 3.64 -6.33 0.76
C ALA A 123 4.53 -7.39 1.46
N PRO A 124 4.01 -8.24 2.36
CA PRO A 124 4.81 -9.29 2.99
C PRO A 124 5.30 -10.33 1.97
N LEU A 125 4.51 -10.66 0.94
CA LEU A 125 4.93 -11.56 -0.13
C LEU A 125 6.11 -11.00 -0.92
N LEU A 126 6.06 -9.74 -1.34
CA LEU A 126 7.17 -9.08 -2.03
C LEU A 126 8.43 -9.04 -1.16
N THR A 127 8.30 -8.70 0.12
CA THR A 127 9.43 -8.68 1.04
C THR A 127 10.02 -10.07 1.23
N ALA A 128 9.18 -11.10 1.38
CA ALA A 128 9.62 -12.49 1.50
C ALA A 128 10.32 -12.99 0.23
N LEU A 129 9.81 -12.63 -0.95
CA LEU A 129 10.42 -12.98 -2.24
C LEU A 129 11.79 -12.31 -2.41
N ILE A 130 11.88 -11.01 -2.13
CA ILE A 130 13.14 -10.27 -2.24
C ILE A 130 14.15 -10.79 -1.21
N GLY A 131 13.75 -10.93 0.05
CA GLY A 131 14.60 -11.46 1.13
C GLY A 131 15.04 -12.89 0.86
N GLY A 132 14.13 -13.75 0.41
CA GLY A 132 14.43 -15.13 0.01
C GLY A 132 15.41 -15.20 -1.18
N ALA A 133 15.22 -14.37 -2.20
CA ALA A 133 16.14 -14.27 -3.33
C ALA A 133 17.55 -13.83 -2.89
N HIS A 134 17.65 -12.83 -2.01
CA HIS A 134 18.93 -12.41 -1.43
C HIS A 134 19.61 -13.54 -0.66
N LEU A 135 18.87 -14.26 0.20
CA LEU A 135 19.41 -15.38 0.94
C LEU A 135 19.91 -16.51 0.04
N LEU A 136 19.18 -16.83 -1.02
CA LEU A 136 19.59 -17.83 -2.00
C LEU A 136 20.84 -17.40 -2.76
N LEU A 137 20.88 -16.16 -3.26
CA LEU A 137 22.04 -15.61 -3.96
C LEU A 137 23.28 -15.58 -3.06
N ASP A 138 23.12 -15.19 -1.80
CA ASP A 138 24.20 -15.19 -0.82
C ASP A 138 24.69 -16.62 -0.51
N ARG A 139 23.80 -17.60 -0.48
CA ARG A 139 24.16 -19.01 -0.28
C ARG A 139 25.01 -19.53 -1.44
N PHE A 140 24.73 -19.09 -2.68
CA PHE A 140 25.57 -19.40 -3.83
C PHE A 140 26.88 -18.61 -3.85
N ARG A 141 26.88 -17.36 -3.37
CA ARG A 141 28.08 -16.50 -3.28
C ARG A 141 28.98 -16.82 -2.09
N ARG A 142 28.45 -17.28 -0.95
CA ARG A 142 29.21 -17.65 0.26
C ARG A 142 30.13 -18.86 0.08
N ARG A 143 30.09 -19.55 -1.07
CA ARG A 143 31.17 -20.48 -1.41
C ARG A 143 32.51 -19.76 -1.65
N SER A 144 32.57 -18.45 -1.68
CA SER A 144 33.77 -17.67 -2.00
C SER A 144 34.15 -16.55 -1.02
N ARG A 145 33.34 -16.13 -0.04
CA ARG A 145 33.74 -15.09 0.91
C ARG A 145 32.89 -15.11 2.20
N MET A 146 33.59 -15.26 3.32
CA MET A 146 33.12 -15.01 4.67
C MET A 146 33.07 -13.49 4.90
N GLY A 147 31.92 -12.90 5.13
CA GLY A 147 31.81 -11.48 5.53
C GLY A 147 30.41 -10.88 5.35
N SER A 148 29.86 -10.44 6.48
CA SER A 148 28.75 -9.53 6.71
C SER A 148 27.35 -9.94 6.22
N ALA A 149 26.62 -10.48 7.16
CA ALA A 149 25.18 -10.53 7.17
C ALA A 149 24.67 -9.28 7.91
N ASP A 150 24.12 -8.30 7.20
CA ASP A 150 23.18 -7.33 7.76
C ASP A 150 22.47 -6.58 6.62
N SER A 151 21.72 -7.29 5.81
CA SER A 151 20.87 -6.71 4.79
C SER A 151 19.40 -6.90 5.19
N ALA A 152 18.94 -6.16 6.21
CA ALA A 152 17.52 -5.99 6.43
C ALA A 152 16.92 -5.35 5.17
N VAL A 153 16.01 -6.06 4.50
CA VAL A 153 15.33 -5.57 3.30
C VAL A 153 14.34 -4.48 3.74
N PRO A 154 14.42 -3.25 3.21
CA PRO A 154 13.46 -2.21 3.54
C PRO A 154 12.05 -2.64 3.13
N HIS A 155 11.12 -2.63 4.08
CA HIS A 155 9.74 -3.11 3.88
C HIS A 155 8.82 -2.04 3.28
N GLY A 156 9.09 -0.77 3.53
CA GLY A 156 8.30 0.36 3.04
C GLY A 156 8.07 0.38 1.53
N PRO A 157 9.12 0.20 0.69
CA PRO A 157 8.96 0.09 -0.76
C PRO A 157 8.05 -1.05 -1.20
N ALA A 158 8.12 -2.21 -0.54
CA ALA A 158 7.24 -3.34 -0.84
C ALA A 158 5.77 -3.02 -0.54
N MET A 159 5.49 -2.30 0.56
CA MET A 159 4.15 -1.84 0.91
C MET A 159 3.59 -0.86 -0.12
N CYS A 160 4.38 0.14 -0.52
CA CYS A 160 3.97 1.12 -1.52
C CYS A 160 3.70 0.45 -2.88
N LEU A 161 4.60 -0.40 -3.34
CA LEU A 161 4.46 -1.13 -4.60
C LEU A 161 3.25 -2.05 -4.60
N ALA A 162 3.04 -2.82 -3.54
CA ALA A 162 1.88 -3.71 -3.42
C ALA A 162 0.55 -2.93 -3.47
N THR A 163 0.48 -1.79 -2.79
CA THR A 163 -0.72 -0.95 -2.78
C THR A 163 -0.99 -0.32 -4.15
N ILE A 164 0.04 0.24 -4.80
CA ILE A 164 -0.10 0.80 -6.15
C ILE A 164 -0.50 -0.29 -7.14
N ALA A 165 0.16 -1.45 -7.11
CA ALA A 165 -0.18 -2.57 -7.99
C ALA A 165 -1.63 -3.04 -7.77
N ALA A 166 -2.07 -3.17 -6.52
CA ALA A 166 -3.44 -3.55 -6.19
C ALA A 166 -4.47 -2.53 -6.71
N LEU A 167 -4.18 -1.22 -6.56
CA LEU A 167 -5.04 -0.15 -7.07
C LEU A 167 -5.13 -0.11 -8.60
N VAL A 168 -4.08 -0.53 -9.31
CA VAL A 168 -4.05 -0.51 -10.79
C VAL A 168 -4.59 -1.80 -11.40
N LEU A 169 -4.31 -2.96 -10.80
CA LEU A 169 -4.58 -4.27 -11.42
C LEU A 169 -5.94 -4.87 -11.03
N VAL A 170 -6.52 -4.42 -9.91
CA VAL A 170 -7.76 -5.00 -9.38
C VAL A 170 -8.99 -4.16 -9.74
N HIS A 171 -8.78 -3.01 -10.41
CA HIS A 171 -9.85 -2.12 -10.88
C HIS A 171 -10.26 -2.41 -12.33
#